data_c964ad258ab6a067f6e6bcb5b1586a4c
#
_entry.id   c964ad258ab6a067f6e6bcb5b1586a4c
#
_cell.length_a   1.000
_cell.length_b   1.000
_cell.length_c   1.000
_cell.angle_alpha   90.00
_cell.angle_beta   90.00
_cell.angle_gamma   90.00
#
_symmetry.space_group_name_H-M   'P 1'
#
loop_
_entity.id
_entity.type
_entity.pdbx_description
1 polymer ?
#
loop_
_entity_poly.entity_id
_entity_poly.type
_entity_poly.pdbx_seq_one_letter_code
_entity_poly.pdbx_strand_id
1 'polypeptide(L)'
;MDGASKVFFLDEIEDQRYEILMGDGVLGKKQENNARIEVSYLTTAGSESNGVRTFVFSGVLENPNGVSPSAFTTNITSTTASAGGEEIESTQKIKYTAPKAYGTQDRAVTADDYEAIVRQVYPATSDIIIFGGEDQEPPEYGKVFIALKPKDASYLTSLTKKSIVDELKKFVVASVEPRLIDPSILFVELTSKIYYNGSMTDQTPSQIRDKVIGGVQSYLDTSDTEKFNGKFRYSKMVGVIDDADKSINSNLTSVTMRKDFYPSLNSTFYYEVCFQNAFDEDCDDPVLSSTGFRVTEYPNFDVYVEDRNKKIVLYRLDSVTGEKVVLDSDIGDIDYVKGELKMYNLTIIKGSFFDNRISVRVKPLSNDIKALREVYLDVDVANSSFTAYKE
;
A
#
# COMPACT_ATOMS: atom_id res chain seq x y z
N MET A 1 -17.45 -37.05 -19.86
CA MET A 1 -18.19 -36.24 -20.84
C MET A 1 -18.72 -37.19 -21.88
N ASP A 2 -19.95 -37.04 -22.27
CA ASP A 2 -20.57 -37.83 -23.35
C ASP A 2 -21.04 -36.93 -24.48
N GLY A 3 -21.46 -37.49 -25.61
CA GLY A 3 -21.89 -36.74 -26.79
C GLY A 3 -23.20 -35.92 -26.61
N ALA A 4 -23.86 -35.96 -25.45
CA ALA A 4 -25.03 -35.17 -25.11
C ALA A 4 -24.70 -33.99 -24.18
N SER A 5 -23.52 -33.95 -23.59
CA SER A 5 -23.08 -32.92 -22.64
C SER A 5 -23.02 -31.56 -23.32
N LYS A 6 -23.68 -30.54 -22.72
CA LYS A 6 -23.59 -29.14 -23.20
C LYS A 6 -22.31 -28.49 -22.70
N VAL A 7 -21.23 -28.64 -23.45
CA VAL A 7 -19.90 -28.13 -23.11
C VAL A 7 -19.31 -27.39 -24.32
N PHE A 8 -18.45 -26.46 -24.04
CA PHE A 8 -17.55 -25.83 -25.01
C PHE A 8 -16.14 -25.75 -24.39
N PHE A 9 -15.14 -25.63 -25.22
CA PHE A 9 -13.77 -25.42 -24.81
C PHE A 9 -13.37 -24.03 -25.28
N LEU A 10 -12.57 -23.35 -24.49
CA LEU A 10 -12.09 -22.01 -24.76
C LEU A 10 -10.55 -22.09 -24.77
N ASP A 11 -9.96 -21.90 -25.92
CA ASP A 11 -8.52 -21.90 -26.10
C ASP A 11 -8.03 -20.50 -26.50
N GLU A 12 -6.93 -20.05 -25.88
CA GLU A 12 -6.25 -18.83 -26.28
C GLU A 12 -5.34 -19.14 -27.47
N ILE A 13 -5.52 -18.37 -28.55
CA ILE A 13 -4.71 -18.45 -29.76
C ILE A 13 -3.84 -17.19 -29.92
N GLU A 14 -3.04 -17.11 -30.98
CA GLU A 14 -2.18 -15.94 -31.25
C GLU A 14 -2.97 -14.61 -31.24
N ASP A 15 -2.28 -13.52 -30.93
CA ASP A 15 -2.81 -12.15 -30.85
C ASP A 15 -3.91 -11.93 -29.77
N GLN A 16 -3.85 -12.65 -28.65
CA GLN A 16 -4.80 -12.49 -27.53
C GLN A 16 -6.26 -12.76 -27.94
N ARG A 17 -6.46 -13.59 -28.94
CA ARG A 17 -7.78 -14.04 -29.39
C ARG A 17 -8.14 -15.36 -28.70
N TYR A 18 -9.43 -15.59 -28.60
CA TYR A 18 -9.97 -16.82 -28.05
C TYR A 18 -10.72 -17.60 -29.13
N GLU A 19 -10.44 -18.88 -29.21
CA GLU A 19 -11.19 -19.84 -30.03
C GLU A 19 -12.18 -20.60 -29.17
N ILE A 20 -13.44 -20.66 -29.62
CA ILE A 20 -14.49 -21.43 -28.94
C ILE A 20 -14.72 -22.72 -29.73
N LEU A 21 -14.32 -23.84 -29.16
CA LEU A 21 -14.53 -25.15 -29.72
C LEU A 21 -15.80 -25.77 -29.15
N MET A 22 -16.75 -26.05 -30.01
CA MET A 22 -18.00 -26.72 -29.63
C MET A 22 -17.85 -28.23 -29.73
N GLY A 23 -18.73 -28.97 -29.03
CA GLY A 23 -18.73 -30.43 -29.07
C GLY A 23 -18.95 -31.01 -30.48
N ASP A 24 -18.30 -32.13 -30.77
CA ASP A 24 -18.34 -32.83 -32.06
C ASP A 24 -19.40 -33.94 -32.13
N GLY A 25 -20.10 -34.21 -31.03
CA GLY A 25 -21.09 -35.29 -30.89
C GLY A 25 -20.52 -36.56 -30.22
N VAL A 26 -19.19 -36.59 -29.96
CA VAL A 26 -18.52 -37.64 -29.19
C VAL A 26 -18.09 -37.05 -27.84
N LEU A 27 -17.39 -35.93 -27.89
CA LEU A 27 -17.02 -35.14 -26.72
C LEU A 27 -17.84 -33.83 -26.73
N GLY A 28 -19.00 -33.87 -26.09
CA GLY A 28 -19.93 -32.75 -26.05
C GLY A 28 -20.96 -32.76 -27.21
N LYS A 29 -22.08 -32.06 -26.99
CA LYS A 29 -23.18 -31.97 -27.95
C LYS A 29 -22.75 -31.21 -29.21
N LYS A 30 -22.88 -31.85 -30.38
CA LYS A 30 -22.68 -31.19 -31.66
C LYS A 30 -23.77 -30.13 -31.89
N GLN A 31 -23.38 -28.98 -32.42
CA GLN A 31 -24.31 -27.92 -32.77
C GLN A 31 -25.15 -28.30 -33.99
N GLU A 32 -26.39 -27.87 -34.00
CA GLU A 32 -27.33 -28.06 -35.13
C GLU A 32 -27.00 -27.05 -36.26
N ASN A 33 -27.31 -27.38 -37.49
CA ASN A 33 -27.15 -26.45 -38.61
C ASN A 33 -27.98 -25.19 -38.33
N ASN A 34 -27.40 -24.03 -38.57
CA ASN A 34 -27.97 -22.69 -38.33
C ASN A 34 -28.25 -22.36 -36.83
N ALA A 35 -27.59 -23.04 -35.91
CA ALA A 35 -27.69 -22.66 -34.51
C ALA A 35 -27.13 -21.21 -34.30
N ARG A 36 -27.88 -20.41 -33.58
CA ARG A 36 -27.43 -19.06 -33.15
C ARG A 36 -26.52 -19.22 -31.94
N ILE A 37 -25.31 -18.70 -32.04
CA ILE A 37 -24.35 -18.62 -30.96
C ILE A 37 -24.33 -17.18 -30.47
N GLU A 38 -24.57 -16.96 -29.17
CA GLU A 38 -24.47 -15.67 -28.52
C GLU A 38 -23.35 -15.74 -27.51
N VAL A 39 -22.38 -14.83 -27.62
CA VAL A 39 -21.19 -14.77 -26.77
C VAL A 39 -21.22 -13.44 -26.03
N SER A 40 -21.23 -13.50 -24.70
CA SER A 40 -21.09 -12.33 -23.85
C SER A 40 -19.72 -12.36 -23.21
N TYR A 41 -18.99 -11.26 -23.30
CA TYR A 41 -17.66 -11.12 -22.72
C TYR A 41 -17.47 -9.76 -22.10
N LEU A 42 -16.53 -9.66 -21.16
CA LEU A 42 -16.16 -8.41 -20.52
C LEU A 42 -14.87 -7.88 -21.15
N THR A 43 -14.84 -6.59 -21.41
CA THR A 43 -13.61 -5.88 -21.77
C THR A 43 -13.16 -5.02 -20.59
N THR A 44 -11.88 -5.01 -20.32
CA THR A 44 -11.28 -4.21 -19.24
C THR A 44 -10.18 -3.33 -19.80
N ALA A 45 -9.89 -2.24 -19.12
CA ALA A 45 -8.79 -1.32 -19.47
C ALA A 45 -7.46 -1.72 -18.76
N GLY A 46 -7.37 -2.95 -18.23
CA GLY A 46 -6.18 -3.40 -17.53
C GLY A 46 -5.81 -2.51 -16.34
N SER A 47 -4.57 -2.10 -16.27
CA SER A 47 -4.05 -1.23 -15.20
C SER A 47 -4.40 0.26 -15.39
N GLU A 48 -4.88 0.69 -16.57
CA GLU A 48 -5.15 2.11 -16.86
C GLU A 48 -6.22 2.72 -15.93
N SER A 49 -7.12 1.90 -15.38
CA SER A 49 -8.18 2.34 -14.47
C SER A 49 -7.74 2.44 -13.01
N ASN A 50 -6.50 2.10 -12.68
CA ASN A 50 -5.99 2.21 -11.33
C ASN A 50 -5.73 3.68 -10.95
N GLY A 51 -5.87 4.00 -9.66
CA GLY A 51 -5.62 5.35 -9.14
C GLY A 51 -6.78 6.35 -9.30
N VAL A 52 -7.90 5.97 -9.93
CA VAL A 52 -9.06 6.85 -10.09
C VAL A 52 -9.73 7.12 -8.74
N ARG A 53 -9.98 8.39 -8.43
CA ARG A 53 -10.59 8.84 -7.17
C ARG A 53 -11.92 9.58 -7.38
N THR A 54 -12.22 10.01 -8.61
CA THR A 54 -13.41 10.78 -8.92
C THR A 54 -14.36 9.96 -9.77
N PHE A 55 -15.59 9.81 -9.31
CA PHE A 55 -16.63 9.06 -10.01
C PHE A 55 -17.86 9.96 -10.20
N VAL A 56 -18.51 9.83 -11.35
CA VAL A 56 -19.75 10.52 -11.68
C VAL A 56 -20.83 9.48 -11.93
N PHE A 57 -21.98 9.66 -11.28
CA PHE A 57 -23.13 8.83 -11.56
C PHE A 57 -23.86 9.36 -12.78
N SER A 58 -23.95 8.54 -13.83
CA SER A 58 -24.62 8.89 -15.10
C SER A 58 -25.95 8.12 -15.30
N GLY A 59 -26.37 7.32 -14.30
CA GLY A 59 -27.57 6.52 -14.36
C GLY A 59 -28.84 7.28 -13.89
N VAL A 60 -29.97 6.62 -14.00
CA VAL A 60 -31.24 7.07 -13.40
C VAL A 60 -31.49 6.28 -12.15
N LEU A 61 -31.79 6.98 -11.03
CA LEU A 61 -32.22 6.33 -9.80
C LEU A 61 -33.74 6.20 -9.81
N GLU A 62 -34.21 5.00 -9.67
CA GLU A 62 -35.63 4.68 -9.54
C GLU A 62 -35.92 4.09 -8.17
N ASN A 63 -37.06 4.46 -7.58
CA ASN A 63 -37.53 3.78 -6.38
C ASN A 63 -38.05 2.37 -6.74
N PRO A 64 -38.33 1.48 -5.76
CA PRO A 64 -38.86 0.14 -6.03
C PRO A 64 -40.17 0.11 -6.84
N ASN A 65 -40.87 1.24 -6.97
CA ASN A 65 -42.08 1.38 -7.75
C ASN A 65 -41.85 1.96 -9.16
N GLY A 66 -40.59 2.08 -9.60
CA GLY A 66 -40.21 2.59 -10.92
C GLY A 66 -40.40 4.10 -11.11
N VAL A 67 -40.50 4.88 -10.03
CA VAL A 67 -40.62 6.34 -10.09
C VAL A 67 -39.27 6.95 -9.80
N SER A 68 -38.76 7.75 -10.76
CA SER A 68 -37.57 8.57 -10.57
C SER A 68 -37.94 9.86 -9.83
N PRO A 69 -37.44 10.09 -8.60
CA PRO A 69 -37.65 11.35 -7.90
C PRO A 69 -36.96 12.50 -8.64
N SER A 70 -37.69 13.56 -8.95
CA SER A 70 -37.23 14.72 -9.73
C SER A 70 -36.17 15.60 -9.06
N ALA A 71 -35.67 15.24 -7.89
CA ALA A 71 -34.73 16.05 -7.09
C ALA A 71 -33.63 15.21 -6.39
N PHE A 72 -33.08 14.18 -7.04
CA PHE A 72 -31.92 13.49 -6.48
C PHE A 72 -30.63 14.14 -6.96
N THR A 73 -29.88 14.74 -6.03
CA THR A 73 -28.48 15.09 -6.24
C THR A 73 -27.64 13.93 -5.70
N THR A 74 -27.01 13.15 -6.58
CA THR A 74 -26.07 12.11 -6.17
C THR A 74 -24.71 12.73 -5.93
N ASN A 75 -24.18 12.58 -4.73
CA ASN A 75 -22.79 12.90 -4.41
C ASN A 75 -22.05 11.58 -4.14
N ILE A 76 -21.05 11.30 -4.98
CA ILE A 76 -20.21 10.11 -4.82
C ILE A 76 -18.91 10.54 -4.16
N THR A 77 -18.64 10.01 -2.96
CA THR A 77 -17.38 10.21 -2.26
C THR A 77 -16.59 8.90 -2.32
N SER A 78 -15.42 8.94 -2.95
CA SER A 78 -14.49 7.81 -2.95
C SER A 78 -13.60 7.88 -1.71
N THR A 79 -13.56 6.80 -0.93
CA THR A 79 -12.69 6.67 0.25
C THR A 79 -11.29 6.17 -0.12
N THR A 80 -11.18 5.40 -1.20
CA THR A 80 -9.92 4.86 -1.71
C THR A 80 -9.86 5.02 -3.22
N ALA A 81 -8.65 5.10 -3.78
CA ALA A 81 -8.47 5.05 -5.23
C ALA A 81 -8.86 3.66 -5.76
N SER A 82 -9.27 3.60 -7.03
CA SER A 82 -9.46 2.31 -7.71
C SER A 82 -8.13 1.55 -7.79
N ALA A 83 -8.18 0.23 -7.60
CA ALA A 83 -7.03 -0.65 -7.68
C ALA A 83 -7.48 -2.05 -8.13
N GLY A 84 -6.55 -2.90 -8.53
CA GLY A 84 -6.81 -4.30 -8.90
C GLY A 84 -6.87 -4.55 -10.40
N GLY A 85 -6.69 -3.52 -11.23
CA GLY A 85 -6.44 -3.70 -12.65
C GLY A 85 -5.00 -4.18 -12.90
N GLU A 86 -4.81 -5.13 -13.79
CA GLU A 86 -3.51 -5.71 -14.15
C GLU A 86 -3.46 -5.95 -15.65
N GLU A 87 -2.25 -5.85 -16.20
CA GLU A 87 -1.97 -6.26 -17.57
C GLU A 87 -1.88 -7.79 -17.68
N ILE A 88 -1.93 -8.29 -18.90
CA ILE A 88 -1.71 -9.71 -19.19
C ILE A 88 -0.36 -10.16 -18.65
N GLU A 89 -0.32 -11.31 -18.00
CA GLU A 89 0.91 -11.85 -17.43
C GLU A 89 2.01 -12.01 -18.50
N SER A 90 3.20 -11.50 -18.15
CA SER A 90 4.37 -11.70 -19.03
C SER A 90 4.82 -13.17 -19.01
N THR A 91 5.45 -13.62 -20.10
CA THR A 91 6.01 -14.98 -20.19
C THR A 91 7.00 -15.28 -19.05
N GLN A 92 7.73 -14.28 -18.59
CA GLN A 92 8.65 -14.45 -17.44
C GLN A 92 7.88 -14.67 -16.13
N LYS A 93 6.80 -13.93 -15.91
CA LYS A 93 5.94 -14.12 -14.74
C LYS A 93 5.29 -15.50 -14.77
N ILE A 94 4.76 -15.92 -15.93
CA ILE A 94 4.19 -17.27 -16.10
C ILE A 94 5.22 -18.37 -15.80
N LYS A 95 6.45 -18.24 -16.32
CA LYS A 95 7.53 -19.21 -16.03
C LYS A 95 7.87 -19.32 -14.53
N TYR A 96 7.72 -18.24 -13.79
CA TYR A 96 7.96 -18.21 -12.36
C TYR A 96 6.77 -18.75 -11.56
N THR A 97 5.53 -18.41 -11.94
CA THR A 97 4.31 -18.74 -11.18
C THR A 97 3.76 -20.14 -11.50
N ALA A 98 3.85 -20.60 -12.75
CA ALA A 98 3.27 -21.87 -13.17
C ALA A 98 3.81 -23.10 -12.41
N PRO A 99 5.14 -23.24 -12.14
CA PRO A 99 5.63 -24.36 -11.33
C PRO A 99 5.10 -24.34 -9.90
N LYS A 100 4.96 -23.13 -9.30
CA LYS A 100 4.41 -22.96 -7.96
C LYS A 100 2.93 -23.35 -7.93
N ALA A 101 2.13 -22.84 -8.87
CA ALA A 101 0.72 -23.18 -8.99
C ALA A 101 0.50 -24.68 -9.22
N TYR A 102 1.32 -25.32 -10.06
CA TYR A 102 1.28 -26.77 -10.24
C TYR A 102 1.64 -27.52 -8.95
N GLY A 103 2.60 -27.02 -8.18
CA GLY A 103 3.03 -27.61 -6.91
C GLY A 103 1.95 -27.64 -5.83
N THR A 104 1.05 -26.66 -5.82
CA THR A 104 -0.04 -26.57 -4.83
C THR A 104 -1.05 -27.69 -4.94
N GLN A 105 -1.22 -28.30 -6.13
CA GLN A 105 -2.25 -29.32 -6.39
C GLN A 105 -3.65 -28.87 -5.94
N ASP A 106 -3.97 -27.60 -6.14
CA ASP A 106 -5.21 -26.95 -5.71
C ASP A 106 -5.48 -27.02 -4.19
N ARG A 107 -4.41 -27.03 -3.38
CA ARG A 107 -4.52 -27.04 -1.91
C ARG A 107 -3.54 -26.07 -1.29
N ALA A 108 -4.03 -25.27 -0.33
CA ALA A 108 -3.23 -24.38 0.49
C ALA A 108 -2.85 -25.06 1.81
N VAL A 109 -1.59 -25.48 1.94
CA VAL A 109 -1.06 -26.16 3.13
C VAL A 109 0.16 -25.40 3.68
N THR A 110 1.08 -25.01 2.80
CA THR A 110 2.28 -24.25 3.17
C THR A 110 2.09 -22.76 2.87
N ALA A 111 2.95 -21.90 3.44
CA ALA A 111 2.95 -20.47 3.14
C ALA A 111 3.10 -20.19 1.63
N ASP A 112 3.97 -20.96 0.95
CA ASP A 112 4.19 -20.84 -0.50
C ASP A 112 2.95 -21.21 -1.31
N ASP A 113 2.16 -22.21 -0.86
CA ASP A 113 0.91 -22.58 -1.52
C ASP A 113 -0.12 -21.45 -1.39
N TYR A 114 -0.26 -20.89 -0.17
CA TYR A 114 -1.12 -19.72 0.05
C TYR A 114 -0.70 -18.54 -0.83
N GLU A 115 0.60 -18.25 -0.92
CA GLU A 115 1.11 -17.18 -1.79
C GLU A 115 0.72 -17.41 -3.25
N ALA A 116 0.94 -18.60 -3.77
CA ALA A 116 0.62 -18.94 -5.15
C ALA A 116 -0.89 -18.79 -5.44
N ILE A 117 -1.73 -19.29 -4.55
CA ILE A 117 -3.20 -19.24 -4.72
C ILE A 117 -3.70 -17.80 -4.57
N VAL A 118 -3.19 -17.01 -3.59
CA VAL A 118 -3.59 -15.60 -3.42
C VAL A 118 -3.21 -14.78 -4.64
N ARG A 119 -2.03 -14.97 -5.22
CA ARG A 119 -1.61 -14.30 -6.46
C ARG A 119 -2.47 -14.69 -7.65
N GLN A 120 -3.01 -15.91 -7.67
CA GLN A 120 -3.96 -16.35 -8.69
C GLN A 120 -5.34 -15.70 -8.50
N VAL A 121 -5.83 -15.61 -7.26
CA VAL A 121 -7.14 -15.01 -6.91
C VAL A 121 -7.10 -13.48 -7.06
N TYR A 122 -6.00 -12.85 -6.69
CA TYR A 122 -5.79 -11.41 -6.76
C TYR A 122 -4.44 -11.06 -7.38
N PRO A 123 -4.32 -11.01 -8.72
CA PRO A 123 -3.07 -10.79 -9.44
C PRO A 123 -2.41 -9.42 -9.18
N ALA A 124 -3.21 -8.37 -8.88
CA ALA A 124 -2.73 -7.02 -8.59
C ALA A 124 -2.05 -6.90 -7.20
N THR A 125 -1.33 -7.94 -6.80
CA THR A 125 -0.54 -7.99 -5.56
C THR A 125 0.88 -7.54 -5.84
N SER A 126 1.35 -6.52 -5.11
CA SER A 126 2.76 -6.13 -5.10
C SER A 126 3.56 -7.18 -4.34
N ASP A 127 3.27 -7.34 -3.07
CA ASP A 127 3.93 -8.30 -2.22
C ASP A 127 2.96 -8.90 -1.18
N ILE A 128 3.34 -10.05 -0.62
CA ILE A 128 2.50 -10.80 0.30
C ILE A 128 3.38 -11.51 1.34
N ILE A 129 2.92 -11.52 2.56
CA ILE A 129 3.49 -12.33 3.62
C ILE A 129 2.42 -13.18 4.30
N ILE A 130 2.77 -14.42 4.61
CA ILE A 130 1.90 -15.40 5.21
C ILE A 130 2.59 -16.00 6.43
N PHE A 131 1.85 -16.04 7.54
CA PHE A 131 2.36 -16.60 8.80
C PHE A 131 1.23 -17.28 9.58
N GLY A 132 1.60 -18.21 10.45
CA GLY A 132 0.64 -18.91 11.29
C GLY A 132 0.13 -18.05 12.44
N GLY A 133 -1.04 -18.37 12.95
CA GLY A 133 -1.60 -17.68 14.10
C GLY A 133 -0.83 -17.92 15.42
N GLU A 134 0.05 -18.89 15.44
CA GLU A 134 1.00 -19.11 16.56
C GLU A 134 2.02 -17.98 16.72
N ASP A 135 2.30 -17.24 15.62
CA ASP A 135 3.23 -16.11 15.63
C ASP A 135 2.55 -14.80 16.10
N GLN A 136 1.22 -14.79 16.29
CA GLN A 136 0.49 -13.65 16.82
C GLN A 136 0.63 -13.49 18.34
N GLU A 137 0.47 -12.28 18.82
CA GLU A 137 0.49 -11.97 20.25
C GLU A 137 -0.85 -11.28 20.65
N PRO A 138 -1.78 -11.98 21.33
CA PRO A 138 -1.72 -13.38 21.80
C PRO A 138 -1.87 -14.41 20.65
N PRO A 139 -1.32 -15.65 20.80
CA PRO A 139 -1.40 -16.67 19.75
C PRO A 139 -2.84 -17.07 19.39
N GLU A 140 -3.13 -17.16 18.10
CA GLU A 140 -4.43 -17.55 17.54
C GLU A 140 -4.30 -18.84 16.71
N TYR A 141 -4.32 -20.01 17.37
CA TYR A 141 -4.16 -21.30 16.69
C TYR A 141 -5.27 -21.64 15.72
N GLY A 142 -4.95 -22.39 14.66
CA GLY A 142 -5.89 -22.76 13.61
C GLY A 142 -6.21 -21.65 12.61
N LYS A 143 -5.48 -20.55 12.66
CA LYS A 143 -5.59 -19.43 11.72
C LYS A 143 -4.32 -19.24 10.93
N VAL A 144 -4.47 -18.80 9.69
CA VAL A 144 -3.36 -18.32 8.84
C VAL A 144 -3.62 -16.86 8.53
N PHE A 145 -2.67 -16.01 8.88
CA PHE A 145 -2.71 -14.59 8.60
C PHE A 145 -1.98 -14.29 7.29
N ILE A 146 -2.62 -13.47 6.47
CA ILE A 146 -2.15 -13.07 5.15
C ILE A 146 -2.14 -11.54 5.13
N ALA A 147 -0.96 -10.95 5.13
CA ALA A 147 -0.80 -9.52 4.90
C ALA A 147 -0.45 -9.31 3.43
N LEU A 148 -1.28 -8.55 2.70
CA LEU A 148 -1.16 -8.33 1.27
C LEU A 148 -1.07 -6.83 0.98
N LYS A 149 -0.02 -6.42 0.25
CA LYS A 149 0.13 -5.07 -0.30
C LYS A 149 -0.35 -5.08 -1.75
N PRO A 150 -1.44 -4.36 -2.08
CA PRO A 150 -1.83 -4.17 -3.48
C PRO A 150 -0.85 -3.24 -4.21
N LYS A 151 -0.75 -3.34 -5.55
CA LYS A 151 0.19 -2.54 -6.36
C LYS A 151 -0.05 -1.04 -6.25
N ASP A 152 -1.30 -0.61 -6.45
CA ASP A 152 -1.62 0.80 -6.62
C ASP A 152 -2.38 1.40 -5.41
N ALA A 153 -2.37 0.70 -4.29
CA ALA A 153 -3.02 1.15 -3.06
C ALA A 153 -2.22 0.73 -1.81
N SER A 154 -2.43 1.41 -0.70
CA SER A 154 -1.81 1.02 0.57
C SER A 154 -2.56 -0.15 1.23
N TYR A 155 -3.89 -0.20 1.08
CA TYR A 155 -4.74 -1.18 1.74
C TYR A 155 -5.86 -1.66 0.83
N LEU A 156 -6.37 -2.87 1.09
CA LEU A 156 -7.54 -3.42 0.43
C LEU A 156 -8.83 -2.97 1.12
N THR A 157 -9.90 -2.82 0.34
CA THR A 157 -11.24 -2.59 0.90
C THR A 157 -11.75 -3.84 1.63
N SER A 158 -12.62 -3.66 2.62
CA SER A 158 -13.21 -4.79 3.36
C SER A 158 -13.96 -5.77 2.44
N LEU A 159 -14.58 -5.26 1.37
CA LEU A 159 -15.28 -6.08 0.38
C LEU A 159 -14.29 -6.94 -0.43
N THR A 160 -13.19 -6.36 -0.89
CA THR A 160 -12.14 -7.07 -1.62
C THR A 160 -11.49 -8.14 -0.74
N LYS A 161 -11.17 -7.80 0.51
CA LYS A 161 -10.65 -8.78 1.49
C LYS A 161 -11.58 -9.97 1.65
N LYS A 162 -12.89 -9.69 1.82
CA LYS A 162 -13.90 -10.75 1.95
C LYS A 162 -13.96 -11.64 0.70
N SER A 163 -13.95 -11.03 -0.49
CA SER A 163 -13.97 -11.78 -1.76
C SER A 163 -12.77 -12.70 -1.89
N ILE A 164 -11.56 -12.21 -1.57
CA ILE A 164 -10.33 -13.01 -1.61
C ILE A 164 -10.41 -14.18 -0.62
N VAL A 165 -10.84 -13.92 0.61
CA VAL A 165 -10.99 -14.97 1.64
C VAL A 165 -12.02 -16.03 1.23
N ASP A 166 -13.15 -15.62 0.67
CA ASP A 166 -14.20 -16.55 0.23
C ASP A 166 -13.73 -17.44 -0.93
N GLU A 167 -12.92 -16.92 -1.86
CA GLU A 167 -12.26 -17.73 -2.88
C GLU A 167 -11.19 -18.68 -2.29
N LEU A 168 -10.35 -18.18 -1.37
CA LEU A 168 -9.32 -18.99 -0.70
C LEU A 168 -9.88 -20.18 0.05
N LYS A 169 -11.06 -20.06 0.65
CA LYS A 169 -11.70 -21.16 1.39
C LYS A 169 -11.95 -22.42 0.55
N LYS A 170 -11.94 -22.31 -0.78
CA LYS A 170 -12.08 -23.46 -1.68
C LYS A 170 -10.84 -24.36 -1.70
N PHE A 171 -9.70 -23.82 -1.32
CA PHE A 171 -8.35 -24.45 -1.39
C PHE A 171 -7.79 -24.81 -0.01
N VAL A 172 -8.37 -24.26 1.05
CA VAL A 172 -7.85 -24.38 2.43
C VAL A 172 -8.32 -25.69 3.08
N VAL A 173 -7.44 -26.28 3.91
CA VAL A 173 -7.78 -27.47 4.70
C VAL A 173 -8.85 -27.13 5.74
N ALA A 174 -9.80 -28.03 5.97
CA ALA A 174 -11.03 -27.82 6.74
C ALA A 174 -10.83 -27.29 8.19
N SER A 175 -9.66 -27.43 8.78
CA SER A 175 -9.35 -26.99 10.16
C SER A 175 -8.63 -25.66 10.24
N VAL A 176 -8.34 -25.00 9.11
CA VAL A 176 -7.58 -23.76 9.04
C VAL A 176 -8.45 -22.62 8.54
N GLU A 177 -8.46 -21.48 9.24
CA GLU A 177 -9.18 -20.28 8.84
C GLU A 177 -8.21 -19.23 8.28
N PRO A 178 -8.26 -18.89 6.98
CA PRO A 178 -7.46 -17.81 6.42
C PRO A 178 -8.02 -16.44 6.82
N ARG A 179 -7.16 -15.53 7.27
CA ARG A 179 -7.50 -14.15 7.59
C ARG A 179 -6.61 -13.18 6.85
N LEU A 180 -7.24 -12.30 6.07
CA LEU A 180 -6.55 -11.16 5.46
C LEU A 180 -6.49 -10.00 6.44
N ILE A 181 -5.27 -9.54 6.70
CA ILE A 181 -5.00 -8.36 7.54
C ILE A 181 -4.37 -7.24 6.71
N ASP A 182 -4.44 -6.01 7.21
CA ASP A 182 -3.74 -4.90 6.59
C ASP A 182 -2.22 -4.99 6.85
N PRO A 183 -1.39 -4.69 5.85
CA PRO A 183 0.05 -4.66 6.03
C PRO A 183 0.45 -3.52 6.97
N SER A 184 1.38 -3.77 7.88
CA SER A 184 2.08 -2.70 8.58
C SER A 184 3.08 -2.07 7.63
N ILE A 185 2.94 -0.78 7.31
CA ILE A 185 3.81 -0.09 6.35
C ILE A 185 4.77 0.83 7.10
N LEU A 186 6.06 0.72 6.79
CA LEU A 186 7.10 1.66 7.17
C LEU A 186 7.43 2.51 5.95
N PHE A 187 7.01 3.76 5.97
CA PHE A 187 7.32 4.72 4.92
C PHE A 187 8.70 5.34 5.15
N VAL A 188 9.43 5.47 4.06
CA VAL A 188 10.70 6.19 4.00
C VAL A 188 10.48 7.44 3.16
N GLU A 189 10.64 8.61 3.75
CA GLU A 189 10.56 9.91 3.09
C GLU A 189 11.95 10.48 2.88
N LEU A 190 12.22 11.03 1.71
CA LEU A 190 13.51 11.61 1.32
C LEU A 190 13.40 13.13 1.25
N THR A 191 14.37 13.82 1.84
CA THR A 191 14.57 15.25 1.59
C THR A 191 15.93 15.44 0.93
N SER A 192 15.93 15.77 -0.37
CA SER A 192 17.14 15.85 -1.18
C SER A 192 17.35 17.26 -1.75
N LYS A 193 18.53 17.81 -1.51
CA LYS A 193 19.04 19.01 -2.16
C LYS A 193 20.03 18.57 -3.23
N ILE A 194 19.72 18.86 -4.48
CA ILE A 194 20.45 18.40 -5.66
C ILE A 194 21.23 19.59 -6.25
N TYR A 195 22.53 19.47 -6.38
CA TYR A 195 23.37 20.51 -6.96
C TYR A 195 23.80 20.11 -8.37
N TYR A 196 23.54 20.97 -9.35
CA TYR A 196 23.83 20.68 -10.75
C TYR A 196 24.56 21.81 -11.46
N ASN A 197 25.45 21.46 -12.39
CA ASN A 197 26.21 22.37 -13.20
C ASN A 197 25.38 22.94 -14.35
N GLY A 198 25.00 24.22 -14.24
CA GLY A 198 24.23 24.90 -15.26
C GLY A 198 24.94 25.18 -16.60
N SER A 199 26.24 24.90 -16.69
CA SER A 199 26.99 24.99 -17.94
C SER A 199 26.94 23.70 -18.75
N MET A 200 26.53 22.59 -18.14
CA MET A 200 26.44 21.28 -18.77
C MET A 200 25.02 20.95 -19.27
N THR A 201 24.04 21.78 -18.92
CA THR A 201 22.63 21.54 -19.29
C THR A 201 21.87 22.85 -19.47
N ASP A 202 20.96 22.86 -20.42
CA ASP A 202 19.97 23.95 -20.63
C ASP A 202 18.68 23.71 -19.82
N GLN A 203 18.64 22.69 -18.98
CA GLN A 203 17.45 22.31 -18.22
C GLN A 203 17.21 23.23 -17.02
N THR A 204 15.94 23.45 -16.72
CA THR A 204 15.51 24.18 -15.54
C THR A 204 15.62 23.32 -14.28
N PRO A 205 15.72 23.93 -13.07
CA PRO A 205 15.71 23.19 -11.82
C PRO A 205 14.52 22.21 -11.68
N SER A 206 13.35 22.58 -12.18
CA SER A 206 12.16 21.72 -12.17
C SER A 206 12.34 20.49 -13.06
N GLN A 207 12.94 20.63 -14.24
CA GLN A 207 13.20 19.51 -15.13
C GLN A 207 14.24 18.53 -14.58
N ILE A 208 15.29 19.04 -13.93
CA ILE A 208 16.27 18.20 -13.22
C ILE A 208 15.58 17.44 -12.09
N ARG A 209 14.78 18.13 -11.27
CA ARG A 209 13.99 17.48 -10.21
C ARG A 209 13.10 16.36 -10.75
N ASP A 210 12.36 16.62 -11.83
CA ASP A 210 11.42 15.66 -12.40
C ASP A 210 12.16 14.44 -12.98
N LYS A 211 13.36 14.61 -13.53
CA LYS A 211 14.25 13.50 -13.92
C LYS A 211 14.69 12.66 -12.73
N VAL A 212 15.07 13.32 -11.62
CA VAL A 212 15.46 12.60 -10.41
C VAL A 212 14.29 11.80 -9.86
N ILE A 213 13.08 12.38 -9.78
CA ILE A 213 11.88 11.67 -9.36
C ILE A 213 11.62 10.46 -10.26
N GLY A 214 11.70 10.62 -11.58
CA GLY A 214 11.54 9.51 -12.53
C GLY A 214 12.60 8.42 -12.38
N GLY A 215 13.86 8.81 -12.14
CA GLY A 215 14.96 7.87 -11.86
C GLY A 215 14.75 7.07 -10.58
N VAL A 216 14.33 7.75 -9.50
CA VAL A 216 14.00 7.11 -8.21
C VAL A 216 12.84 6.13 -8.37
N GLN A 217 11.75 6.52 -9.03
CA GLN A 217 10.61 5.63 -9.28
C GLN A 217 11.02 4.40 -10.10
N SER A 218 11.75 4.58 -11.18
CA SER A 218 12.24 3.47 -12.01
C SER A 218 13.16 2.52 -11.25
N TYR A 219 13.99 3.04 -10.33
CA TYR A 219 14.80 2.21 -9.45
C TYR A 219 13.94 1.41 -8.48
N LEU A 220 12.93 2.02 -7.87
CA LEU A 220 12.02 1.35 -6.93
C LEU A 220 11.23 0.23 -7.63
N ASP A 221 10.73 0.46 -8.83
CA ASP A 221 10.00 -0.53 -9.63
C ASP A 221 10.84 -1.77 -9.99
N THR A 222 12.17 -1.62 -10.08
CA THR A 222 13.07 -2.70 -10.49
C THR A 222 13.87 -3.31 -9.33
N SER A 223 13.88 -2.66 -8.17
CA SER A 223 14.63 -3.09 -7.00
C SER A 223 13.77 -3.90 -6.03
N ASP A 224 14.45 -4.68 -5.19
CA ASP A 224 13.84 -5.38 -4.07
C ASP A 224 13.67 -4.50 -2.81
N THR A 225 13.54 -3.20 -2.96
CA THR A 225 13.44 -2.28 -1.82
C THR A 225 12.04 -2.28 -1.23
N GLU A 226 11.03 -2.13 -2.09
CA GLU A 226 9.62 -2.05 -1.69
C GLU A 226 8.98 -3.43 -1.60
N LYS A 227 9.18 -4.07 -0.43
CA LYS A 227 8.60 -5.38 -0.13
C LYS A 227 8.52 -5.61 1.38
N PHE A 228 7.83 -6.69 1.79
CA PHE A 228 7.93 -7.19 3.15
C PHE A 228 9.38 -7.59 3.44
N ASN A 229 9.84 -7.28 4.66
CA ASN A 229 11.23 -7.47 5.03
C ASN A 229 12.24 -6.75 4.10
N GLY A 230 11.79 -5.66 3.47
CA GLY A 230 12.55 -4.84 2.54
C GLY A 230 13.73 -4.12 3.21
N LYS A 231 14.70 -3.71 2.39
CA LYS A 231 15.91 -3.02 2.86
C LYS A 231 16.17 -1.79 1.99
N PHE A 232 15.99 -0.62 2.58
CA PHE A 232 16.40 0.62 1.97
C PHE A 232 17.91 0.82 2.18
N ARG A 233 18.65 1.01 1.10
CA ARG A 233 20.09 1.26 1.10
C ARG A 233 20.37 2.68 0.68
N TYR A 234 20.77 3.51 1.63
CA TYR A 234 21.03 4.94 1.43
C TYR A 234 22.02 5.20 0.30
N SER A 235 23.16 4.51 0.30
CA SER A 235 24.20 4.72 -0.72
C SER A 235 23.73 4.39 -2.14
N LYS A 236 22.81 3.42 -2.29
CA LYS A 236 22.22 3.10 -3.59
C LYS A 236 21.27 4.21 -4.05
N MET A 237 20.44 4.70 -3.15
CA MET A 237 19.51 5.79 -3.45
C MET A 237 20.22 7.08 -3.82
N VAL A 238 21.27 7.46 -3.08
CA VAL A 238 22.13 8.62 -3.41
C VAL A 238 22.73 8.47 -4.80
N GLY A 239 23.24 7.27 -5.15
CA GLY A 239 23.78 7.00 -6.48
C GLY A 239 22.71 7.13 -7.59
N VAL A 240 21.49 6.66 -7.35
CA VAL A 240 20.37 6.82 -8.31
C VAL A 240 20.03 8.29 -8.55
N ILE A 241 20.08 9.10 -7.50
CA ILE A 241 19.87 10.57 -7.61
C ILE A 241 20.99 11.22 -8.41
N ASP A 242 22.24 10.88 -8.16
CA ASP A 242 23.39 11.42 -8.88
C ASP A 242 23.41 11.00 -10.36
N ASP A 243 23.03 9.75 -10.64
CA ASP A 243 23.02 9.19 -12.00
C ASP A 243 21.81 9.63 -12.84
N ALA A 244 20.82 10.33 -12.25
CA ALA A 244 19.61 10.74 -12.96
C ALA A 244 19.86 11.73 -14.09
N ASP A 245 20.89 12.58 -13.96
CA ASP A 245 21.36 13.47 -15.05
C ASP A 245 22.88 13.74 -14.93
N LYS A 246 23.57 13.75 -16.06
CA LYS A 246 25.03 13.99 -16.13
C LYS A 246 25.47 15.36 -15.62
N SER A 247 24.57 16.32 -15.51
CA SER A 247 24.85 17.65 -14.98
C SER A 247 24.84 17.70 -13.45
N ILE A 248 24.34 16.66 -12.76
CA ILE A 248 24.30 16.62 -11.30
C ILE A 248 25.72 16.39 -10.78
N ASN A 249 26.18 17.31 -9.93
CA ASN A 249 27.50 17.23 -9.30
C ASN A 249 27.45 16.47 -7.97
N SER A 250 26.39 16.72 -7.19
CA SER A 250 26.23 16.12 -5.86
C SER A 250 24.79 16.24 -5.37
N ASN A 251 24.44 15.44 -4.35
CA ASN A 251 23.20 15.62 -3.60
C ASN A 251 23.44 15.57 -2.09
N LEU A 252 22.60 16.27 -1.34
CA LEU A 252 22.51 16.16 0.11
C LEU A 252 21.12 15.61 0.44
N THR A 253 21.06 14.32 0.76
CA THR A 253 19.83 13.62 1.01
C THR A 253 19.73 13.21 2.48
N SER A 254 18.63 13.55 3.13
CA SER A 254 18.28 13.06 4.46
C SER A 254 17.09 12.10 4.37
N VAL A 255 17.04 11.17 5.31
CA VAL A 255 16.05 10.12 5.39
C VAL A 255 15.18 10.33 6.63
N THR A 256 13.89 10.23 6.48
CA THR A 256 12.92 10.27 7.58
C THR A 256 12.04 9.03 7.49
N MET A 257 11.83 8.35 8.61
CA MET A 257 10.87 7.26 8.70
C MET A 257 9.51 7.79 9.10
N ARG A 258 8.44 7.29 8.47
CA ARG A 258 7.06 7.61 8.83
C ARG A 258 6.27 6.33 9.07
N LYS A 259 5.46 6.34 10.12
CA LYS A 259 4.37 5.38 10.32
C LYS A 259 3.04 6.10 10.47
N ASP A 260 2.03 5.51 9.86
CA ASP A 260 0.66 5.98 9.94
C ASP A 260 -0.13 5.05 10.84
N PHE A 261 -0.92 5.59 11.75
CA PHE A 261 -1.83 4.80 12.57
C PHE A 261 -3.23 5.41 12.62
N TYR A 262 -4.22 4.56 12.84
CA TYR A 262 -5.64 4.93 12.91
C TYR A 262 -6.10 4.84 14.35
N PRO A 263 -6.30 5.97 15.03
CA PRO A 263 -6.71 5.97 16.43
C PRO A 263 -8.16 5.52 16.59
N SER A 264 -8.45 4.87 17.71
CA SER A 264 -9.83 4.67 18.17
C SER A 264 -10.37 5.97 18.73
N LEU A 265 -11.32 6.58 18.02
CA LEU A 265 -11.84 7.89 18.37
C LEU A 265 -12.75 7.84 19.60
N ASN A 266 -12.74 8.92 20.39
CA ASN A 266 -13.57 9.14 21.57
C ASN A 266 -13.41 8.06 22.68
N SER A 267 -12.28 7.42 22.71
CA SER A 267 -11.95 6.41 23.71
C SER A 267 -10.49 6.56 24.15
N THR A 268 -10.23 6.35 25.42
CA THR A 268 -8.87 6.44 25.95
C THR A 268 -8.10 5.16 25.66
N PHE A 269 -6.99 5.28 24.95
CA PHE A 269 -6.15 4.15 24.58
C PHE A 269 -4.67 4.40 24.90
N TYR A 270 -3.96 3.28 24.98
CA TYR A 270 -2.52 3.20 24.89
C TYR A 270 -2.13 2.98 23.42
N TYR A 271 -1.25 3.81 22.89
CA TYR A 271 -0.76 3.70 21.53
C TYR A 271 0.72 3.35 21.54
N GLU A 272 1.06 2.29 20.84
CA GLU A 272 2.44 1.87 20.62
C GLU A 272 2.75 1.92 19.11
N VAL A 273 3.81 2.65 18.76
CA VAL A 273 4.27 2.76 17.38
C VAL A 273 5.71 2.30 17.30
N CYS A 274 5.91 1.13 16.74
CA CYS A 274 7.23 0.49 16.64
C CYS A 274 7.79 0.63 15.23
N PHE A 275 8.93 1.32 15.08
CA PHE A 275 9.64 1.51 13.80
C PHE A 275 10.68 0.42 13.55
N GLN A 276 11.07 -0.34 14.58
CA GLN A 276 12.06 -1.42 14.49
C GLN A 276 13.45 -0.98 13.98
N ASN A 277 13.70 0.31 13.94
CA ASN A 277 14.97 0.92 13.59
C ASN A 277 15.31 1.97 14.64
N ALA A 278 16.55 2.03 15.10
CA ALA A 278 16.98 2.98 16.12
C ALA A 278 16.84 4.43 15.64
N PHE A 279 16.54 5.33 16.57
CA PHE A 279 16.40 6.77 16.32
C PHE A 279 17.69 7.52 16.64
N ASP A 280 17.89 8.69 16.04
CA ASP A 280 19.08 9.55 16.20
C ASP A 280 18.93 10.38 17.49
N GLU A 281 19.39 9.83 18.64
CA GLU A 281 19.31 10.50 19.95
C GLU A 281 20.20 11.75 20.05
N ASP A 282 21.27 11.83 19.24
CA ASP A 282 22.25 12.91 19.28
C ASP A 282 21.86 14.13 18.43
N CYS A 283 20.63 14.16 17.89
CA CYS A 283 20.15 15.28 17.08
C CYS A 283 19.84 16.51 17.95
N ASP A 284 20.27 17.69 17.52
CA ASP A 284 19.97 18.95 18.20
C ASP A 284 18.48 19.32 18.16
N ASP A 285 17.76 18.85 17.14
CA ASP A 285 16.33 19.04 16.96
C ASP A 285 15.53 17.81 17.47
N PRO A 286 14.26 17.96 17.83
CA PRO A 286 13.42 16.82 18.16
C PRO A 286 13.40 15.76 17.04
N VAL A 287 13.66 14.52 17.42
CA VAL A 287 13.71 13.38 16.50
C VAL A 287 12.30 12.99 16.03
N LEU A 288 11.33 13.14 16.94
CA LEU A 288 9.93 12.81 16.74
C LEU A 288 9.12 14.03 16.32
N SER A 289 8.26 13.84 15.33
CA SER A 289 7.24 14.80 14.96
C SER A 289 5.95 14.10 14.53
N SER A 290 4.81 14.75 14.67
CA SER A 290 3.53 14.24 14.18
C SER A 290 2.79 15.26 13.32
N THR A 291 1.81 14.77 12.58
CA THR A 291 0.75 15.62 12.01
C THR A 291 -0.22 16.04 13.11
N GLY A 292 -0.88 17.18 12.93
CA GLY A 292 -1.80 17.73 13.94
C GLY A 292 -3.06 16.88 14.12
N PHE A 293 -3.46 16.61 15.35
CA PHE A 293 -4.68 15.87 15.70
C PHE A 293 -5.38 16.55 16.90
N ARG A 294 -6.57 16.08 17.28
CA ARG A 294 -7.31 16.67 18.41
C ARG A 294 -7.57 15.64 19.49
N VAL A 295 -7.43 16.10 20.73
CA VAL A 295 -7.71 15.32 21.94
C VAL A 295 -8.85 15.94 22.72
N THR A 296 -9.47 15.16 23.62
CA THR A 296 -10.62 15.60 24.42
C THR A 296 -10.29 16.79 25.31
N GLU A 297 -9.08 16.85 25.84
CA GLU A 297 -8.61 17.94 26.70
C GLU A 297 -8.48 19.26 25.93
N TYR A 298 -8.23 19.18 24.61
CA TYR A 298 -8.01 20.35 23.73
C TYR A 298 -8.80 20.23 22.43
N PRO A 299 -10.14 20.32 22.45
CA PRO A 299 -10.98 20.04 21.28
C PRO A 299 -10.96 21.15 20.20
N ASN A 300 -10.52 22.36 20.56
CA ASN A 300 -10.68 23.55 19.71
C ASN A 300 -9.48 23.82 18.78
N PHE A 301 -8.36 23.16 18.97
CA PHE A 301 -7.15 23.34 18.15
C PHE A 301 -6.41 22.01 17.97
N ASP A 302 -5.57 21.97 16.96
CA ASP A 302 -4.77 20.81 16.67
C ASP A 302 -3.53 20.78 17.60
N VAL A 303 -3.23 19.61 18.12
CA VAL A 303 -2.08 19.32 18.96
C VAL A 303 -1.10 18.43 18.20
N TYR A 304 0.16 18.45 18.60
CA TYR A 304 1.28 17.74 17.98
C TYR A 304 2.10 17.06 19.06
N VAL A 305 2.85 16.03 18.66
CA VAL A 305 3.82 15.39 19.56
C VAL A 305 5.25 15.57 19.07
N GLU A 306 6.15 15.74 20.02
CA GLU A 306 7.60 15.71 19.81
C GLU A 306 8.28 15.02 21.01
N ASP A 307 9.56 14.71 20.89
CA ASP A 307 10.35 14.18 21.99
C ASP A 307 11.14 15.29 22.69
N ARG A 308 11.21 15.19 24.03
CA ARG A 308 12.12 15.99 24.87
C ARG A 308 12.57 15.16 26.07
N ASN A 309 13.87 15.07 26.29
CA ASN A 309 14.44 14.37 27.43
C ASN A 309 13.93 12.92 27.59
N LYS A 310 13.84 12.17 26.49
CA LYS A 310 13.33 10.78 26.43
C LYS A 310 11.84 10.62 26.76
N LYS A 311 11.10 11.72 26.79
CA LYS A 311 9.65 11.75 27.00
C LYS A 311 8.96 12.27 25.73
N ILE A 312 7.72 11.84 25.52
CA ILE A 312 6.86 12.37 24.49
C ILE A 312 6.07 13.53 25.07
N VAL A 313 6.13 14.67 24.42
CA VAL A 313 5.54 15.94 24.83
C VAL A 313 4.42 16.32 23.89
N LEU A 314 3.28 16.74 24.46
CA LEU A 314 2.16 17.31 23.70
C LEU A 314 2.30 18.82 23.63
N TYR A 315 2.24 19.39 22.43
CA TYR A 315 2.31 20.82 22.21
C TYR A 315 1.30 21.30 21.17
N ARG A 316 1.03 22.60 21.16
CA ARG A 316 0.33 23.30 20.09
C ARG A 316 1.23 24.36 19.47
N LEU A 317 0.90 24.74 18.25
CA LEU A 317 1.46 25.94 17.64
C LEU A 317 0.60 27.17 18.04
N ASP A 318 1.25 28.21 18.49
CA ASP A 318 0.57 29.48 18.71
C ASP A 318 0.09 30.05 17.36
N SER A 319 -1.18 30.44 17.28
CA SER A 319 -1.80 30.86 16.03
C SER A 319 -1.27 32.21 15.49
N VAL A 320 -0.58 32.99 16.31
CA VAL A 320 -0.08 34.35 15.97
C VAL A 320 1.43 34.28 15.73
N THR A 321 2.17 33.67 16.67
CA THR A 321 3.65 33.64 16.62
C THR A 321 4.21 32.42 15.91
N GLY A 322 3.42 31.33 15.80
CA GLY A 322 3.88 30.03 15.30
C GLY A 322 4.78 29.28 16.29
N GLU A 323 5.00 29.82 17.49
CA GLU A 323 5.83 29.18 18.49
C GLU A 323 5.19 27.95 19.12
N LYS A 324 6.00 27.00 19.54
CA LYS A 324 5.54 25.79 20.20
C LYS A 324 5.21 26.07 21.67
N VAL A 325 3.96 25.85 22.05
CA VAL A 325 3.46 25.95 23.41
C VAL A 325 3.23 24.54 23.95
N VAL A 326 4.02 24.12 24.93
CA VAL A 326 3.90 22.80 25.59
C VAL A 326 2.61 22.79 26.41
N LEU A 327 1.80 21.77 26.21
CA LEU A 327 0.54 21.52 26.94
C LEU A 327 0.72 20.44 28.00
N ASP A 328 1.43 19.38 27.67
CA ASP A 328 1.79 18.29 28.59
C ASP A 328 3.20 17.83 28.28
N SER A 329 4.02 17.68 29.29
CA SER A 329 5.44 17.32 29.17
C SER A 329 5.74 15.82 29.33
N ASP A 330 4.73 14.99 29.61
CA ASP A 330 4.90 13.54 29.85
C ASP A 330 3.65 12.75 29.45
N ILE A 331 3.37 12.69 28.15
CA ILE A 331 2.29 11.85 27.62
C ILE A 331 2.77 10.46 27.20
N GLY A 332 4.08 10.18 27.32
CA GLY A 332 4.62 8.91 26.89
C GLY A 332 6.14 8.83 26.90
N ASP A 333 6.64 7.66 26.55
CA ASP A 333 8.05 7.34 26.49
C ASP A 333 8.51 7.06 25.06
N ILE A 334 9.77 7.40 24.78
CA ILE A 334 10.46 7.06 23.54
C ILE A 334 11.69 6.18 23.84
N ASP A 335 11.79 5.05 23.16
CA ASP A 335 12.96 4.17 23.19
C ASP A 335 13.75 4.33 21.89
N TYR A 336 14.83 5.13 21.94
CA TYR A 336 15.65 5.42 20.77
C TYR A 336 16.37 4.20 20.21
N VAL A 337 16.75 3.24 21.09
CA VAL A 337 17.50 2.04 20.68
C VAL A 337 16.60 1.04 19.98
N LYS A 338 15.41 0.80 20.54
CA LYS A 338 14.43 -0.12 19.92
C LYS A 338 13.65 0.53 18.78
N GLY A 339 13.60 1.86 18.74
CA GLY A 339 12.77 2.58 17.78
C GLY A 339 11.29 2.46 18.10
N GLU A 340 10.91 2.65 19.37
CA GLU A 340 9.54 2.51 19.87
C GLU A 340 9.04 3.79 20.52
N LEU A 341 7.78 4.10 20.26
CA LEU A 341 7.03 5.20 20.86
C LEU A 341 5.85 4.62 21.63
N LYS A 342 5.66 5.05 22.87
CA LYS A 342 4.57 4.62 23.74
C LYS A 342 3.85 5.84 24.28
N MET A 343 2.60 6.04 23.87
CA MET A 343 1.76 7.16 24.31
C MET A 343 0.66 6.64 25.23
N TYR A 344 0.51 7.26 26.38
CA TYR A 344 -0.36 6.80 27.46
C TYR A 344 -1.63 7.64 27.56
N ASN A 345 -2.76 6.99 27.80
CA ASN A 345 -4.02 7.61 28.20
C ASN A 345 -4.51 8.75 27.26
N LEU A 346 -4.27 8.64 25.96
CA LEU A 346 -4.73 9.62 25.00
C LEU A 346 -6.16 9.32 24.55
N THR A 347 -7.04 10.34 24.63
CA THR A 347 -8.38 10.29 24.07
C THR A 347 -8.45 11.16 22.83
N ILE A 348 -8.24 10.55 21.66
CA ILE A 348 -8.22 11.25 20.39
C ILE A 348 -9.65 11.38 19.87
N ILE A 349 -10.05 12.61 19.50
CA ILE A 349 -11.39 12.90 18.97
C ILE A 349 -11.39 13.14 17.46
N LYS A 350 -10.22 13.48 16.89
CA LYS A 350 -10.05 13.72 15.46
C LYS A 350 -8.61 13.47 15.05
N GLY A 351 -8.41 12.71 13.97
CA GLY A 351 -7.10 12.54 13.34
C GLY A 351 -6.74 13.70 12.40
N SER A 352 -5.58 13.61 11.78
CA SER A 352 -4.99 14.65 10.93
C SER A 352 -5.66 14.75 9.56
N PHE A 353 -6.08 13.60 9.02
CA PHE A 353 -6.59 13.49 7.67
C PHE A 353 -8.09 13.14 7.67
N PHE A 354 -8.69 13.15 6.49
CA PHE A 354 -10.12 12.83 6.33
C PHE A 354 -10.49 11.43 6.85
N ASP A 355 -9.59 10.48 6.74
CA ASP A 355 -9.71 9.11 7.26
C ASP A 355 -9.34 8.97 8.75
N ASN A 356 -9.12 10.08 9.45
CA ASN A 356 -8.65 10.18 10.83
C ASN A 356 -7.27 9.54 11.11
N ARG A 357 -6.49 9.28 10.08
CA ARG A 357 -5.11 8.83 10.19
C ARG A 357 -4.24 9.92 10.85
N ILE A 358 -3.28 9.47 11.66
CA ILE A 358 -2.20 10.30 12.21
C ILE A 358 -0.88 9.75 11.71
N SER A 359 -0.04 10.64 11.17
CA SER A 359 1.30 10.30 10.72
C SER A 359 2.32 10.72 11.75
N VAL A 360 3.20 9.80 12.11
CA VAL A 360 4.33 10.03 13.02
C VAL A 360 5.62 9.86 12.23
N ARG A 361 6.49 10.84 12.32
CA ARG A 361 7.79 10.89 11.64
C ARG A 361 8.91 10.86 12.64
N VAL A 362 9.96 10.11 12.34
CA VAL A 362 11.15 10.02 13.18
C VAL A 362 12.41 10.04 12.32
N LYS A 363 13.47 10.63 12.85
CA LYS A 363 14.79 10.61 12.24
C LYS A 363 15.54 9.34 12.65
N PRO A 364 15.95 8.49 11.71
CA PRO A 364 16.68 7.27 12.03
C PRO A 364 18.14 7.57 12.42
N LEU A 365 18.70 6.74 13.31
CA LEU A 365 20.14 6.76 13.62
C LEU A 365 21.00 6.40 12.41
N SER A 366 20.53 5.46 11.60
CA SER A 366 21.17 5.04 10.35
C SER A 366 20.27 5.37 9.18
N ASN A 367 20.84 5.96 8.12
CA ASN A 367 20.11 6.19 6.88
C ASN A 367 19.80 4.88 6.12
N ASP A 368 20.42 3.75 6.47
CA ASP A 368 20.02 2.42 6.00
C ASP A 368 18.86 1.91 6.86
N ILE A 369 17.70 1.68 6.24
CA ILE A 369 16.48 1.27 6.92
C ILE A 369 16.16 -0.19 6.58
N LYS A 370 15.69 -0.95 7.57
CA LYS A 370 15.25 -2.33 7.41
C LYS A 370 13.82 -2.48 7.92
N ALA A 371 12.95 -3.00 7.09
CA ALA A 371 11.69 -3.54 7.56
C ALA A 371 11.93 -4.97 8.09
N LEU A 372 11.36 -5.31 9.24
CA LEU A 372 11.50 -6.64 9.82
C LEU A 372 10.17 -7.39 9.71
N ARG A 373 10.25 -8.68 9.37
CA ARG A 373 9.12 -9.61 9.28
C ARG A 373 7.92 -9.04 8.48
N GLU A 374 6.83 -8.73 9.15
CA GLU A 374 5.51 -8.39 8.60
C GLU A 374 5.40 -6.92 8.19
N VAL A 375 6.46 -6.16 8.29
CA VAL A 375 6.47 -4.74 7.90
C VAL A 375 6.85 -4.62 6.43
N TYR A 376 5.97 -3.99 5.65
CA TYR A 376 6.25 -3.60 4.27
C TYR A 376 7.02 -2.29 4.26
N LEU A 377 8.15 -2.23 3.55
CA LEU A 377 8.89 -1.00 3.35
C LEU A 377 8.38 -0.30 2.08
N ASP A 378 8.08 0.98 2.19
CA ASP A 378 7.54 1.80 1.10
C ASP A 378 8.33 3.12 1.05
N VAL A 379 8.88 3.50 -0.11
CA VAL A 379 9.57 4.78 -0.28
C VAL A 379 8.57 5.80 -0.84
N ASP A 380 8.07 6.66 0.04
CA ASP A 380 7.03 7.61 -0.30
C ASP A 380 7.59 8.81 -1.10
N VAL A 381 7.74 8.61 -2.40
CA VAL A 381 8.23 9.65 -3.33
C VAL A 381 7.28 10.86 -3.36
N ALA A 382 5.97 10.64 -3.17
CA ALA A 382 4.97 11.70 -3.23
C ALA A 382 5.06 12.68 -2.04
N ASN A 383 5.43 12.18 -0.86
CA ASN A 383 5.67 13.00 0.34
C ASN A 383 7.15 13.33 0.54
N SER A 384 8.03 12.89 -0.36
CA SER A 384 9.44 13.27 -0.40
C SER A 384 9.64 14.65 -1.03
N SER A 385 10.69 15.36 -0.61
CA SER A 385 11.04 16.69 -1.11
C SER A 385 12.35 16.66 -1.91
N PHE A 386 12.28 17.03 -3.18
CA PHE A 386 13.44 17.16 -4.05
C PHE A 386 13.57 18.61 -4.53
N THR A 387 14.72 19.21 -4.30
CA THR A 387 14.98 20.59 -4.71
C THR A 387 16.32 20.68 -5.44
N ALA A 388 16.29 21.19 -6.68
CA ALA A 388 17.49 21.34 -7.50
C ALA A 388 18.03 22.79 -7.42
N TYR A 389 19.34 22.92 -7.21
CA TYR A 389 20.07 24.17 -7.14
C TYR A 389 21.13 24.22 -8.24
N LYS A 390 21.14 25.32 -8.97
CA LYS A 390 22.16 25.57 -10.00
C LYS A 390 23.45 26.07 -9.32
N GLU A 391 24.57 25.45 -9.64
CA GLU A 391 25.93 25.90 -9.33
C GLU A 391 26.60 26.57 -10.52
#